data_b2757565c592ce75ea7ce15b3c166233
#
_entry.id   b2757565c592ce75ea7ce15b3c166233
#
_cell.length_a   1.000
_cell.length_b   1.000
_cell.length_c   1.000
_cell.angle_alpha   90.00
_cell.angle_beta   90.00
_cell.angle_gamma   90.00
#
_symmetry.space_group_name_H-M   'P 1'
#
loop_
_entity.id
_entity.type
_entity.pdbx_description
1 polymer ?
#
loop_
_entity_poly.entity_id
_entity_poly.type
_entity_poly.pdbx_seq_one_letter_code
_entity_poly.pdbx_strand_id
1 'polypeptide(L)'
;TKLLKESKEKPDHAAMKAWWKQIDLWRERDCLKFDRDSKIIKPQMVIEKLFEVTKGDAFITSDVGQHQMWAAQFYKFDKPRRWINSGGLGTMGFGMPAAMGVQLANPKGKVACITGEASIQMCIQELSTCKQYKLPLKIVNLNNRYMGMVRQWQEFFHGNRYSESYMDALPDFVKLAESYGHVGIKIEKPGDIEDALKDAFKLKKRLVFLDFITDQTENVFPMVPGGKGLSEMILV
;
A
#
# COMPACT_ATOMS: atom_id res chain seq x y z
N THR A 1 -8.00 24.48 17.18
CA THR A 1 -7.07 25.58 16.81
C THR A 1 -7.44 26.92 17.43
N LYS A 2 -8.74 27.26 17.56
CA LYS A 2 -9.18 28.50 18.23
C LYS A 2 -8.87 28.44 19.73
N LEU A 3 -9.24 27.35 20.40
CA LEU A 3 -8.95 27.11 21.82
C LEU A 3 -7.45 27.18 22.14
N LEU A 4 -6.59 26.60 21.28
CA LEU A 4 -5.14 26.68 21.47
C LEU A 4 -4.58 28.11 21.31
N LYS A 5 -5.18 28.94 20.46
CA LYS A 5 -4.80 30.34 20.31
C LYS A 5 -5.28 31.21 21.46
N GLU A 6 -6.37 30.84 22.12
CA GLU A 6 -6.98 31.53 23.25
C GLU A 6 -6.44 31.02 24.59
N SER A 7 -5.74 29.88 24.61
CA SER A 7 -5.11 29.36 25.84
C SER A 7 -3.99 30.26 26.32
N LYS A 8 -4.03 30.57 27.61
CA LYS A 8 -2.96 31.29 28.32
C LYS A 8 -1.83 30.38 28.78
N GLU A 9 -2.03 29.06 28.66
CA GLU A 9 -1.02 28.07 29.03
C GLU A 9 0.11 28.05 27.99
N LYS A 10 1.33 28.15 28.49
CA LYS A 10 2.52 28.01 27.62
C LYS A 10 2.94 26.55 27.57
N PRO A 11 3.39 26.05 26.40
CA PRO A 11 3.93 24.69 26.31
C PRO A 11 5.07 24.48 27.29
N ASP A 12 5.05 23.37 28.02
CA ASP A 12 6.21 22.94 28.81
C ASP A 12 7.28 22.39 27.88
N HIS A 13 8.19 23.23 27.46
CA HIS A 13 9.26 22.86 26.52
C HIS A 13 10.22 21.81 27.12
N ALA A 14 10.38 21.75 28.44
CA ALA A 14 11.23 20.76 29.09
C ALA A 14 10.60 19.36 29.02
N ALA A 15 9.32 19.26 29.34
CA ALA A 15 8.55 18.02 29.22
C ALA A 15 8.47 17.57 27.77
N MET A 16 8.25 18.49 26.82
CA MET A 16 8.25 18.17 25.39
C MET A 16 9.60 17.63 24.92
N LYS A 17 10.72 18.25 25.35
CA LYS A 17 12.06 17.78 25.00
C LYS A 17 12.35 16.39 25.57
N ALA A 18 11.94 16.14 26.81
CA ALA A 18 12.08 14.83 27.45
C ALA A 18 11.27 13.75 26.70
N TRP A 19 10.04 14.09 26.28
CA TRP A 19 9.18 13.20 25.50
C TRP A 19 9.77 12.89 24.12
N TRP A 20 10.30 13.90 23.42
CA TRP A 20 10.97 13.67 22.13
C TRP A 20 12.19 12.77 22.26
N LYS A 21 13.00 12.94 23.32
CA LYS A 21 14.11 12.04 23.61
C LYS A 21 13.66 10.59 23.76
N GLN A 22 12.51 10.37 24.43
CA GLN A 22 11.94 9.03 24.56
C GLN A 22 11.46 8.48 23.21
N ILE A 23 10.82 9.31 22.38
CA ILE A 23 10.42 8.91 21.01
C ILE A 23 11.64 8.53 20.17
N ASP A 24 12.72 9.28 20.27
CA ASP A 24 13.93 9.01 19.50
C ASP A 24 14.57 7.67 19.90
N LEU A 25 14.61 7.35 21.19
CA LEU A 25 15.02 6.02 21.68
C LEU A 25 14.17 4.87 21.10
N TRP A 26 12.87 5.09 20.95
CA TRP A 26 12.01 4.08 20.32
C TRP A 26 12.26 3.96 18.81
N ARG A 27 12.54 5.07 18.14
CA ARG A 27 12.89 5.10 16.71
C ARG A 27 14.20 4.36 16.40
N GLU A 28 15.17 4.40 17.32
CA GLU A 28 16.44 3.69 17.17
C GLU A 28 16.29 2.17 17.03
N ARG A 29 15.13 1.60 17.45
CA ARG A 29 14.82 0.18 17.27
C ARG A 29 14.61 -0.23 15.81
N ASP A 30 14.37 0.73 14.93
CA ASP A 30 14.10 0.52 13.49
C ASP A 30 13.09 -0.59 13.22
N CYS A 31 11.92 -0.50 13.86
CA CYS A 31 10.87 -1.54 13.78
C CYS A 31 10.28 -1.73 12.37
N LEU A 32 10.62 -0.86 11.42
CA LEU A 32 10.19 -0.92 10.01
C LEU A 32 11.35 -1.35 9.09
N LYS A 33 12.40 -1.93 9.64
CA LYS A 33 13.52 -2.42 8.83
C LYS A 33 13.09 -3.57 7.91
N PHE A 34 13.66 -3.62 6.73
CA PHE A 34 13.54 -4.71 5.77
C PHE A 34 14.83 -4.76 4.93
N ASP A 35 15.06 -5.85 4.21
CA ASP A 35 16.24 -6.00 3.37
C ASP A 35 16.15 -5.08 2.12
N ARG A 36 16.84 -3.94 2.19
CA ARG A 36 16.88 -2.93 1.10
C ARG A 36 17.79 -3.35 -0.05
N ASP A 37 18.70 -4.30 0.17
CA ASP A 37 19.66 -4.79 -0.84
C ASP A 37 19.17 -6.08 -1.51
N SER A 38 17.97 -6.53 -1.18
CA SER A 38 17.35 -7.72 -1.75
C SER A 38 17.32 -7.67 -3.27
N LYS A 39 17.59 -8.81 -3.90
CA LYS A 39 17.46 -8.98 -5.35
C LYS A 39 16.02 -9.29 -5.79
N ILE A 40 15.15 -9.58 -4.82
CA ILE A 40 13.72 -9.78 -5.02
C ILE A 40 13.01 -8.51 -4.58
N ILE A 41 11.99 -8.08 -5.30
CA ILE A 41 11.22 -6.89 -4.93
C ILE A 41 10.56 -7.10 -3.57
N LYS A 42 10.96 -6.32 -2.58
CA LYS A 42 10.24 -6.22 -1.31
C LYS A 42 9.06 -5.27 -1.49
N PRO A 43 7.86 -5.61 -1.00
CA PRO A 43 6.68 -4.74 -1.12
C PRO A 43 6.91 -3.32 -0.61
N GLN A 44 7.69 -3.18 0.45
CA GLN A 44 8.08 -1.90 1.07
C GLN A 44 8.83 -1.00 0.08
N MET A 45 9.72 -1.57 -0.76
CA MET A 45 10.46 -0.82 -1.79
C MET A 45 9.51 -0.12 -2.76
N VAL A 46 8.46 -0.83 -3.18
CA VAL A 46 7.46 -0.28 -4.13
C VAL A 46 6.74 0.91 -3.52
N ILE A 47 6.34 0.80 -2.25
CA ILE A 47 5.62 1.87 -1.55
C ILE A 47 6.51 3.09 -1.31
N GLU A 48 7.77 2.88 -0.89
CA GLU A 48 8.73 3.98 -0.72
C GLU A 48 8.99 4.69 -2.06
N LYS A 49 9.22 3.93 -3.14
CA LYS A 49 9.41 4.51 -4.47
C LYS A 49 8.17 5.22 -5.00
N LEU A 50 6.99 4.70 -4.71
CA LEU A 50 5.73 5.38 -5.04
C LEU A 50 5.64 6.74 -4.33
N PHE A 51 6.00 6.81 -3.04
CA PHE A 51 6.07 8.06 -2.31
C PHE A 51 7.07 9.03 -2.94
N GLU A 52 8.29 8.58 -3.24
CA GLU A 52 9.35 9.40 -3.85
C GLU A 52 8.91 9.98 -5.20
N VAL A 53 8.42 9.13 -6.12
CA VAL A 53 7.97 9.54 -7.47
C VAL A 53 6.78 10.50 -7.43
N THR A 54 5.87 10.30 -6.49
CA THR A 54 4.71 11.20 -6.32
C THR A 54 5.03 12.42 -5.46
N LYS A 55 6.17 12.42 -4.75
CA LYS A 55 6.56 13.43 -3.75
C LYS A 55 5.52 13.57 -2.65
N GLY A 56 4.89 12.45 -2.25
CA GLY A 56 3.80 12.44 -1.29
C GLY A 56 2.50 13.10 -1.77
N ASP A 57 2.44 13.59 -3.01
CA ASP A 57 1.28 14.33 -3.54
C ASP A 57 0.40 13.43 -4.43
N ALA A 58 0.01 12.28 -3.92
CA ALA A 58 -1.00 11.43 -4.53
C ALA A 58 -2.13 11.10 -3.55
N PHE A 59 -3.30 10.82 -4.09
CA PHE A 59 -4.35 10.11 -3.37
C PHE A 59 -4.05 8.62 -3.45
N ILE A 60 -3.95 7.99 -2.32
CA ILE A 60 -3.68 6.56 -2.21
C ILE A 60 -4.97 5.88 -1.74
N THR A 61 -5.49 5.00 -2.56
CA THR A 61 -6.52 4.05 -2.12
C THR A 61 -5.89 2.68 -1.93
N SER A 62 -6.45 1.88 -1.07
CA SER A 62 -5.93 0.52 -0.87
C SER A 62 -7.05 -0.49 -0.75
N ASP A 63 -6.80 -1.64 -1.33
CA ASP A 63 -7.49 -2.86 -1.00
C ASP A 63 -7.03 -3.40 0.36
N VAL A 64 -7.53 -4.55 0.76
CA VAL A 64 -7.32 -5.12 2.08
C VAL A 64 -6.40 -6.34 2.01
N GLY A 65 -5.36 -6.31 2.85
CA GLY A 65 -4.33 -7.35 2.94
C GLY A 65 -3.00 -6.78 3.43
N GLN A 66 -1.90 -7.53 3.27
CA GLN A 66 -0.55 -7.06 3.62
C GLN A 66 -0.20 -5.75 2.91
N HIS A 67 -0.60 -5.61 1.63
CA HIS A 67 -0.38 -4.39 0.84
C HIS A 67 -1.00 -3.14 1.46
N GLN A 68 -2.14 -3.24 2.14
CA GLN A 68 -2.76 -2.16 2.89
C GLN A 68 -1.87 -1.74 4.07
N MET A 69 -1.36 -2.71 4.80
CA MET A 69 -0.53 -2.45 5.99
C MET A 69 0.81 -1.82 5.57
N TRP A 70 1.48 -2.35 4.55
CA TRP A 70 2.69 -1.73 4.02
C TRP A 70 2.44 -0.32 3.47
N ALA A 71 1.31 -0.08 2.80
CA ALA A 71 0.96 1.26 2.34
C ALA A 71 0.81 2.24 3.51
N ALA A 72 0.16 1.82 4.60
CA ALA A 72 0.02 2.63 5.80
C ALA A 72 1.35 2.91 6.51
N GLN A 73 2.27 1.94 6.49
CA GLN A 73 3.57 2.04 7.17
C GLN A 73 4.61 2.85 6.38
N PHE A 74 4.68 2.68 5.05
CA PHE A 74 5.78 3.17 4.22
C PHE A 74 5.43 4.36 3.32
N TYR A 75 4.15 4.61 3.02
CA TYR A 75 3.75 5.84 2.34
C TYR A 75 3.53 6.95 3.37
N LYS A 76 4.40 7.95 3.39
CA LYS A 76 4.39 9.03 4.38
C LYS A 76 3.30 10.05 4.05
N PHE A 77 2.17 9.97 4.75
CA PHE A 77 1.04 10.87 4.57
C PHE A 77 1.23 12.14 5.41
N ASP A 78 1.31 13.29 4.75
CA ASP A 78 1.43 14.62 5.38
C ASP A 78 0.18 15.51 5.16
N LYS A 79 -0.73 15.06 4.29
CA LYS A 79 -1.97 15.77 3.97
C LYS A 79 -3.19 14.96 4.37
N PRO A 80 -4.23 15.60 4.95
CA PRO A 80 -5.46 14.91 5.30
C PRO A 80 -6.19 14.42 4.04
N ARG A 81 -6.99 13.36 4.20
CA ARG A 81 -7.83 12.77 3.13
C ARG A 81 -7.04 12.26 1.92
N ARG A 82 -5.77 11.88 2.13
CA ARG A 82 -4.93 11.27 1.10
C ARG A 82 -4.83 9.75 1.22
N TRP A 83 -5.26 9.20 2.34
CA TRP A 83 -5.31 7.77 2.60
C TRP A 83 -6.76 7.29 2.68
N ILE A 84 -7.18 6.46 1.73
CA ILE A 84 -8.56 5.98 1.58
C ILE A 84 -8.55 4.46 1.56
N ASN A 85 -9.07 3.83 2.59
CA ASN A 85 -9.08 2.38 2.72
C ASN A 85 -10.27 1.89 3.55
N SER A 86 -10.57 0.60 3.44
CA SER A 86 -11.57 -0.07 4.27
C SER A 86 -10.92 -0.57 5.55
N GLY A 87 -10.51 0.36 6.45
CA GLY A 87 -9.77 0.03 7.67
C GLY A 87 -10.61 -0.54 8.80
N GLY A 88 -11.93 -0.33 8.78
CA GLY A 88 -12.86 -0.85 9.78
C GLY A 88 -13.40 -2.23 9.41
N LEU A 89 -14.13 -2.31 8.32
CA LEU A 89 -14.73 -3.58 7.86
C LEU A 89 -13.74 -4.51 7.16
N GLY A 90 -12.72 -3.97 6.50
CA GLY A 90 -11.72 -4.78 5.82
C GLY A 90 -12.23 -5.42 4.52
N THR A 91 -12.91 -4.66 3.68
CA THR A 91 -13.52 -5.15 2.45
C THR A 91 -12.49 -5.30 1.34
N MET A 92 -12.16 -6.52 0.93
CA MET A 92 -11.40 -6.79 -0.29
C MET A 92 -12.23 -6.36 -1.52
N GLY A 93 -11.56 -5.78 -2.54
CA GLY A 93 -12.23 -5.19 -3.70
C GLY A 93 -12.64 -3.72 -3.54
N PHE A 94 -12.36 -3.10 -2.39
CA PHE A 94 -12.68 -1.69 -2.13
C PHE A 94 -11.76 -0.71 -2.89
N GLY A 95 -10.48 -1.07 -3.05
CA GLY A 95 -9.42 -0.14 -3.44
C GLY A 95 -9.63 0.52 -4.80
N MET A 96 -9.94 -0.28 -5.82
CA MET A 96 -10.12 0.22 -7.19
C MET A 96 -11.41 1.05 -7.34
N PRO A 97 -12.60 0.63 -6.91
CA PRO A 97 -13.81 1.47 -6.94
C PRO A 97 -13.63 2.77 -6.17
N ALA A 98 -12.96 2.76 -5.03
CA ALA A 98 -12.62 3.97 -4.29
C ALA A 98 -11.69 4.90 -5.10
N ALA A 99 -10.69 4.35 -5.79
CA ALA A 99 -9.80 5.12 -6.66
C ALA A 99 -10.57 5.80 -7.81
N MET A 100 -11.56 5.11 -8.38
CA MET A 100 -12.44 5.69 -9.40
C MET A 100 -13.19 6.91 -8.87
N GLY A 101 -13.81 6.80 -7.69
CA GLY A 101 -14.50 7.91 -7.05
C GLY A 101 -13.57 9.08 -6.73
N VAL A 102 -12.38 8.79 -6.22
CA VAL A 102 -11.35 9.80 -5.94
C VAL A 102 -10.91 10.51 -7.22
N GLN A 103 -10.70 9.78 -8.31
CA GLN A 103 -10.26 10.36 -9.59
C GLN A 103 -11.35 11.23 -10.21
N LEU A 104 -12.62 10.83 -10.12
CA LEU A 104 -13.75 11.64 -10.57
C LEU A 104 -13.86 12.94 -9.77
N ALA A 105 -13.69 12.87 -8.45
CA ALA A 105 -13.71 14.04 -7.58
C ALA A 105 -12.46 14.93 -7.74
N ASN A 106 -11.35 14.37 -8.22
CA ASN A 106 -10.07 15.05 -8.39
C ASN A 106 -9.47 14.79 -9.78
N PRO A 107 -10.05 15.35 -10.87
CA PRO A 107 -9.67 15.00 -12.25
C PRO A 107 -8.20 15.28 -12.60
N LYS A 108 -7.57 16.22 -11.92
CA LYS A 108 -6.15 16.59 -12.11
C LYS A 108 -5.22 15.94 -11.08
N GLY A 109 -5.77 15.26 -10.09
CA GLY A 109 -5.02 14.60 -9.02
C GLY A 109 -4.30 13.35 -9.51
N LYS A 110 -3.16 13.05 -8.89
CA LYS A 110 -2.52 11.74 -9.04
C LYS A 110 -3.27 10.76 -8.12
N VAL A 111 -3.75 9.65 -8.66
CA VAL A 111 -4.44 8.61 -7.89
C VAL A 111 -3.75 7.27 -8.11
N ALA A 112 -3.36 6.62 -7.05
CA ALA A 112 -2.81 5.27 -7.06
C ALA A 112 -3.66 4.34 -6.17
N CYS A 113 -4.04 3.21 -6.72
CA CYS A 113 -4.69 2.12 -6.00
C CYS A 113 -3.65 1.06 -5.69
N ILE A 114 -3.37 0.83 -4.42
CA ILE A 114 -2.49 -0.24 -3.95
C ILE A 114 -3.35 -1.47 -3.68
N THR A 115 -3.02 -2.57 -4.31
CA THR A 115 -3.81 -3.80 -4.25
C THR A 115 -2.91 -5.04 -4.22
N GLY A 116 -3.53 -6.18 -3.99
CA GLY A 116 -2.95 -7.50 -4.18
C GLY A 116 -3.78 -8.30 -5.19
N GLU A 117 -3.20 -9.35 -5.73
CA GLU A 117 -3.75 -10.13 -6.83
C GLU A 117 -5.11 -10.79 -6.51
N ALA A 118 -5.37 -11.12 -5.25
CA ALA A 118 -6.67 -11.66 -4.83
C ALA A 118 -7.74 -10.55 -4.77
N SER A 119 -7.39 -9.40 -4.15
CA SER A 119 -8.34 -8.31 -3.94
C SER A 119 -8.78 -7.67 -5.23
N ILE A 120 -7.85 -7.43 -6.17
CA ILE A 120 -8.19 -6.78 -7.44
C ILE A 120 -9.16 -7.61 -8.29
N GLN A 121 -9.09 -8.93 -8.20
CA GLN A 121 -9.99 -9.81 -8.93
C GLN A 121 -11.45 -9.71 -8.48
N MET A 122 -11.71 -9.20 -7.27
CA MET A 122 -13.07 -9.02 -6.75
C MET A 122 -13.85 -7.89 -7.42
N CYS A 123 -13.16 -6.97 -8.10
CA CYS A 123 -13.77 -5.83 -8.81
C CYS A 123 -13.15 -5.58 -10.19
N ILE A 124 -12.58 -6.61 -10.80
CA ILE A 124 -11.82 -6.52 -12.07
C ILE A 124 -12.67 -5.99 -13.22
N GLN A 125 -13.99 -6.23 -13.21
CA GLN A 125 -14.94 -5.73 -14.19
C GLN A 125 -14.97 -4.20 -14.28
N GLU A 126 -14.57 -3.50 -13.21
CA GLU A 126 -14.52 -2.04 -13.16
C GLU A 126 -13.42 -1.44 -14.05
N LEU A 127 -12.52 -2.27 -14.60
CA LEU A 127 -11.62 -1.85 -15.67
C LEU A 127 -12.40 -1.35 -16.89
N SER A 128 -13.58 -1.94 -17.21
CA SER A 128 -14.48 -1.42 -18.24
C SER A 128 -14.98 -0.03 -17.92
N THR A 129 -15.41 0.21 -16.68
CA THR A 129 -15.88 1.50 -16.21
C THR A 129 -14.76 2.55 -16.29
N CYS A 130 -13.55 2.19 -15.85
CA CYS A 130 -12.37 3.05 -16.00
C CYS A 130 -12.08 3.42 -17.44
N LYS A 131 -12.25 2.48 -18.36
CA LYS A 131 -12.07 2.72 -19.80
C LYS A 131 -13.11 3.67 -20.36
N GLN A 132 -14.37 3.44 -20.03
CA GLN A 132 -15.50 4.26 -20.49
C GLN A 132 -15.34 5.71 -20.04
N TYR A 133 -14.99 5.94 -18.78
CA TYR A 133 -14.84 7.27 -18.20
C TYR A 133 -13.42 7.85 -18.34
N LYS A 134 -12.51 7.15 -19.02
CA LYS A 134 -11.12 7.55 -19.27
C LYS A 134 -10.36 7.93 -17.99
N LEU A 135 -10.53 7.15 -16.94
CA LEU A 135 -9.92 7.39 -15.63
C LEU A 135 -8.43 7.00 -15.65
N PRO A 136 -7.49 7.94 -15.42
CA PRO A 136 -6.05 7.69 -15.54
C PRO A 136 -5.43 7.12 -14.27
N LEU A 137 -6.09 6.15 -13.65
CA LEU A 137 -5.63 5.52 -12.41
C LEU A 137 -4.28 4.82 -12.59
N LYS A 138 -3.51 4.71 -11.51
CA LYS A 138 -2.34 3.83 -11.42
C LYS A 138 -2.66 2.70 -10.45
N ILE A 139 -2.82 1.49 -10.97
CA ILE A 139 -3.03 0.30 -10.16
C ILE A 139 -1.65 -0.28 -9.85
N VAL A 140 -1.30 -0.34 -8.58
CA VAL A 140 -0.05 -0.87 -8.04
C VAL A 140 -0.37 -2.19 -7.38
N ASN A 141 -0.23 -3.27 -8.16
CA ASN A 141 -0.48 -4.62 -7.69
C ASN A 141 0.79 -5.22 -7.08
N LEU A 142 0.76 -5.53 -5.78
CA LEU A 142 1.84 -6.21 -5.07
C LEU A 142 1.57 -7.72 -5.10
N ASN A 143 2.09 -8.37 -6.14
CA ASN A 143 1.79 -9.75 -6.47
C ASN A 143 2.80 -10.69 -5.82
N ASN A 144 2.43 -11.29 -4.72
CA ASN A 144 3.20 -12.33 -4.03
C ASN A 144 2.64 -13.74 -4.21
N ARG A 145 1.58 -13.90 -5.02
CA ARG A 145 0.86 -15.14 -5.27
C ARG A 145 0.20 -15.76 -4.03
N TYR A 146 -0.04 -14.95 -3.01
CA TYR A 146 -0.70 -15.40 -1.79
C TYR A 146 -1.83 -14.47 -1.35
N MET A 147 -2.83 -15.01 -0.71
CA MET A 147 -3.60 -14.24 0.24
C MET A 147 -2.68 -13.97 1.44
N GLY A 148 -1.83 -12.94 1.28
CA GLY A 148 -0.63 -12.77 2.08
C GLY A 148 -0.88 -12.63 3.58
N MET A 149 -1.94 -11.96 4.01
CA MET A 149 -2.28 -11.85 5.43
C MET A 149 -2.73 -13.20 6.00
N VAL A 150 -3.47 -14.01 5.23
CA VAL A 150 -3.84 -15.38 5.62
C VAL A 150 -2.58 -16.23 5.78
N ARG A 151 -1.65 -16.18 4.80
CA ARG A 151 -0.37 -16.87 4.88
C ARG A 151 0.41 -16.48 6.14
N GLN A 152 0.54 -15.18 6.43
CA GLN A 152 1.26 -14.68 7.60
C GLN A 152 0.67 -15.19 8.91
N TRP A 153 -0.67 -15.28 9.02
CA TRP A 153 -1.33 -15.85 10.19
C TRP A 153 -1.07 -17.36 10.31
N GLN A 154 -1.08 -18.08 9.19
CA GLN A 154 -0.76 -19.50 9.15
C GLN A 154 0.69 -19.75 9.59
N GLU A 155 1.61 -18.87 9.19
CA GLU A 155 3.00 -18.92 9.64
C GLU A 155 3.12 -18.67 11.14
N PHE A 156 2.58 -17.57 11.64
CA PHE A 156 2.82 -17.14 13.02
C PHE A 156 2.03 -17.94 14.07
N PHE A 157 0.81 -18.35 13.73
CA PHE A 157 -0.10 -18.90 14.73
C PHE A 157 -0.56 -20.33 14.47
N HIS A 158 -0.26 -20.88 13.30
CA HIS A 158 -0.69 -22.22 12.91
C HIS A 158 0.45 -23.15 12.53
N GLY A 159 1.68 -22.90 13.01
CA GLY A 159 2.83 -23.76 12.85
C GLY A 159 3.17 -24.06 11.39
N ASN A 160 3.14 -23.03 10.53
CA ASN A 160 3.41 -23.13 9.09
C ASN A 160 2.48 -24.12 8.34
N ARG A 161 1.30 -24.36 8.85
CA ARG A 161 0.29 -25.20 8.16
C ARG A 161 -0.47 -24.33 7.16
N TYR A 162 0.14 -24.14 5.99
CA TYR A 162 -0.46 -23.39 4.89
C TYR A 162 -1.59 -24.20 4.24
N SER A 163 -2.79 -23.58 4.13
CA SER A 163 -3.94 -24.17 3.48
C SER A 163 -4.70 -23.10 2.69
N GLU A 164 -4.93 -23.36 1.42
CA GLU A 164 -5.73 -22.53 0.50
C GLU A 164 -5.35 -21.03 0.48
N SER A 165 -4.11 -20.68 0.85
CA SER A 165 -3.61 -19.31 0.82
C SER A 165 -2.73 -18.99 -0.39
N TYR A 166 -2.20 -20.02 -1.08
CA TYR A 166 -1.41 -19.87 -2.28
C TYR A 166 -2.31 -19.88 -3.53
N MET A 167 -2.00 -19.00 -4.47
CA MET A 167 -2.74 -18.88 -5.73
C MET A 167 -1.83 -19.27 -6.90
N ASP A 168 -1.94 -20.50 -7.38
CA ASP A 168 -1.15 -21.02 -8.51
C ASP A 168 -1.75 -20.64 -9.87
N ALA A 169 -3.06 -20.45 -9.95
CA ALA A 169 -3.82 -20.15 -11.16
C ALA A 169 -4.20 -18.66 -11.27
N LEU A 170 -3.21 -17.77 -11.31
CA LEU A 170 -3.43 -16.34 -11.52
C LEU A 170 -3.51 -15.96 -13.00
N PRO A 171 -4.32 -14.97 -13.36
CA PRO A 171 -4.30 -14.41 -14.70
C PRO A 171 -2.98 -13.68 -14.98
N ASP A 172 -2.61 -13.57 -16.23
CA ASP A 172 -1.62 -12.60 -16.68
C ASP A 172 -2.22 -11.20 -16.60
N PHE A 173 -1.87 -10.45 -15.56
CA PHE A 173 -2.46 -9.13 -15.29
C PHE A 173 -2.10 -8.08 -16.36
N VAL A 174 -0.99 -8.25 -17.08
CA VAL A 174 -0.63 -7.37 -18.20
C VAL A 174 -1.61 -7.59 -19.35
N LYS A 175 -1.78 -8.83 -19.79
CA LYS A 175 -2.74 -9.16 -20.85
C LYS A 175 -4.17 -8.82 -20.46
N LEU A 176 -4.50 -9.02 -19.18
CA LEU A 176 -5.80 -8.64 -18.64
C LEU A 176 -6.04 -7.13 -18.79
N ALA A 177 -5.11 -6.29 -18.35
CA ALA A 177 -5.21 -4.85 -18.51
C ALA A 177 -5.33 -4.43 -20.00
N GLU A 178 -4.54 -5.05 -20.86
CA GLU A 178 -4.55 -4.81 -22.30
C GLU A 178 -5.88 -5.21 -22.95
N SER A 179 -6.50 -6.31 -22.53
CA SER A 179 -7.80 -6.76 -23.03
C SER A 179 -8.92 -5.75 -22.74
N TYR A 180 -8.81 -4.98 -21.65
CA TYR A 180 -9.68 -3.85 -21.35
C TYR A 180 -9.23 -2.54 -22.01
N GLY A 181 -8.16 -2.57 -22.83
CA GLY A 181 -7.62 -1.41 -23.54
C GLY A 181 -6.84 -0.44 -22.66
N HIS A 182 -6.28 -0.93 -21.56
CA HIS A 182 -5.37 -0.20 -20.67
C HIS A 182 -3.90 -0.49 -20.97
N VAL A 183 -3.00 0.03 -20.18
CA VAL A 183 -1.56 -0.29 -20.24
C VAL A 183 -1.26 -1.25 -19.10
N GLY A 184 -0.66 -2.39 -19.41
CA GLY A 184 -0.10 -3.31 -18.43
C GLY A 184 1.42 -3.25 -18.43
N ILE A 185 2.04 -3.32 -17.26
CA ILE A 185 3.51 -3.37 -17.08
C ILE A 185 3.80 -4.39 -15.98
N LYS A 186 4.64 -5.38 -16.29
CA LYS A 186 5.14 -6.33 -15.30
C LYS A 186 6.53 -5.91 -14.83
N ILE A 187 6.76 -5.90 -13.53
CA ILE A 187 8.02 -5.50 -12.92
C ILE A 187 8.54 -6.64 -12.02
N GLU A 188 9.74 -7.14 -12.31
CA GLU A 188 10.31 -8.32 -11.65
C GLU A 188 11.64 -8.03 -10.93
N LYS A 189 12.23 -6.84 -11.13
CA LYS A 189 13.51 -6.47 -10.53
C LYS A 189 13.42 -5.19 -9.72
N PRO A 190 14.07 -5.10 -8.56
CA PRO A 190 14.07 -3.89 -7.74
C PRO A 190 14.54 -2.64 -8.49
N GLY A 191 15.53 -2.77 -9.36
CA GLY A 191 16.07 -1.64 -10.14
C GLY A 191 15.08 -1.00 -11.12
N ASP A 192 14.03 -1.73 -11.51
CA ASP A 192 13.07 -1.26 -12.52
C ASP A 192 11.86 -0.51 -11.89
N ILE A 193 11.72 -0.56 -10.55
CA ILE A 193 10.55 -0.01 -9.83
C ILE A 193 10.36 1.48 -10.11
N GLU A 194 11.44 2.26 -9.96
CA GLU A 194 11.36 3.71 -10.05
C GLU A 194 10.99 4.18 -11.45
N ASP A 195 11.61 3.61 -12.47
CA ASP A 195 11.34 3.97 -13.86
C ASP A 195 9.95 3.55 -14.30
N ALA A 196 9.49 2.35 -13.93
CA ALA A 196 8.13 1.89 -14.19
C ALA A 196 7.08 2.84 -13.58
N LEU A 197 7.29 3.28 -12.34
CA LEU A 197 6.39 4.24 -11.69
C LEU A 197 6.43 5.61 -12.38
N LYS A 198 7.63 6.14 -12.70
CA LYS A 198 7.76 7.41 -13.43
C LYS A 198 7.05 7.37 -14.77
N ASP A 199 7.24 6.30 -15.54
CA ASP A 199 6.61 6.15 -16.86
C ASP A 199 5.09 6.00 -16.75
N ALA A 200 4.60 5.26 -15.76
CA ALA A 200 3.18 5.18 -15.49
C ALA A 200 2.58 6.56 -15.21
N PHE A 201 3.20 7.39 -14.38
CA PHE A 201 2.69 8.72 -14.07
C PHE A 201 2.87 9.75 -15.19
N LYS A 202 3.75 9.53 -16.18
CA LYS A 202 3.81 10.33 -17.41
C LYS A 202 2.55 10.13 -18.27
N LEU A 203 1.92 8.95 -18.22
CA LEU A 203 0.70 8.63 -18.97
C LEU A 203 -0.55 9.23 -18.32
N LYS A 204 -0.69 10.56 -18.38
CA LYS A 204 -1.71 11.34 -17.66
C LYS A 204 -3.17 11.08 -18.09
N LYS A 205 -3.39 10.39 -19.21
CA LYS A 205 -4.74 10.14 -19.77
C LYS A 205 -5.08 8.64 -19.86
N ARG A 206 -4.25 7.78 -19.27
CA ARG A 206 -4.44 6.32 -19.37
C ARG A 206 -4.32 5.67 -18.00
N LEU A 207 -5.17 4.71 -17.75
CA LEU A 207 -4.98 3.76 -16.66
C LEU A 207 -3.75 2.90 -16.97
N VAL A 208 -2.88 2.73 -15.98
CA VAL A 208 -1.73 1.83 -16.04
C VAL A 208 -1.85 0.82 -14.90
N PHE A 209 -1.82 -0.45 -15.25
CA PHE A 209 -1.76 -1.56 -14.30
C PHE A 209 -0.29 -1.99 -14.17
N LEU A 210 0.27 -1.82 -12.99
CA LEU A 210 1.64 -2.19 -12.65
C LEU A 210 1.59 -3.47 -11.81
N ASP A 211 2.05 -4.57 -12.37
CA ASP A 211 2.13 -5.87 -11.69
C ASP A 211 3.55 -6.10 -11.16
N PHE A 212 3.76 -5.76 -9.89
CA PHE A 212 5.04 -5.96 -9.21
C PHE A 212 5.11 -7.38 -8.63
N ILE A 213 6.02 -8.20 -9.15
CA ILE A 213 6.26 -9.54 -8.60
C ILE A 213 7.13 -9.41 -7.37
N THR A 214 6.51 -9.58 -6.23
CA THR A 214 7.12 -9.33 -4.92
C THR A 214 7.50 -10.62 -4.20
N ASP A 215 8.31 -10.47 -3.16
CA ASP A 215 8.68 -11.59 -2.29
C ASP A 215 7.44 -12.25 -1.71
N GLN A 216 7.39 -13.58 -1.84
CA GLN A 216 6.26 -14.41 -1.40
C GLN A 216 6.22 -14.61 0.11
N THR A 217 7.35 -14.47 0.77
CA THR A 217 7.53 -14.80 2.18
C THR A 217 7.61 -13.58 3.09
N GLU A 218 7.61 -12.39 2.51
CA GLU A 218 7.67 -11.16 3.29
C GLU A 218 6.48 -11.03 4.22
N ASN A 219 6.76 -10.66 5.48
CA ASN A 219 5.76 -10.46 6.51
C ASN A 219 5.64 -8.98 6.88
N VAL A 220 4.45 -8.59 7.35
CA VAL A 220 4.22 -7.25 7.89
C VAL A 220 4.68 -7.20 9.34
N PHE A 221 5.63 -6.31 9.62
CA PHE A 221 6.08 -5.97 10.96
C PHE A 221 6.10 -4.45 11.14
N PRO A 222 5.92 -3.96 12.36
CA PRO A 222 5.41 -4.65 13.55
C PRO A 222 3.94 -5.09 13.38
N MET A 223 3.51 -6.09 14.13
CA MET A 223 2.14 -6.59 14.11
C MET A 223 1.62 -6.85 15.53
N VAL A 224 0.41 -6.40 15.83
CA VAL A 224 -0.27 -6.72 17.09
C VAL A 224 -1.12 -7.98 16.89
N PRO A 225 -0.83 -9.10 17.58
CA PRO A 225 -1.64 -10.29 17.49
C PRO A 225 -3.07 -10.05 18.00
N GLY A 226 -4.04 -10.78 17.45
CA GLY A 226 -5.42 -10.72 17.91
C GLY A 226 -5.54 -11.01 19.41
N GLY A 227 -6.27 -10.15 20.13
CA GLY A 227 -6.46 -10.27 21.57
C GLY A 227 -5.29 -9.78 22.44
N LYS A 228 -4.23 -9.24 21.84
CA LYS A 228 -3.06 -8.69 22.53
C LYS A 228 -3.08 -7.18 22.58
N GLY A 229 -2.34 -6.62 23.55
CA GLY A 229 -2.13 -5.18 23.68
C GLY A 229 -0.99 -4.68 22.78
N LEU A 230 -0.91 -3.35 22.61
CA LEU A 230 0.17 -2.71 21.84
C LEU A 230 1.57 -3.01 22.40
N SER A 231 1.70 -3.26 23.70
CA SER A 231 2.96 -3.65 24.35
C SER A 231 3.40 -5.09 24.03
N GLU A 232 2.50 -5.90 23.47
CA GLU A 232 2.75 -7.29 23.07
C GLU A 232 2.93 -7.44 21.56
N MET A 233 3.29 -6.34 20.88
CA MET A 233 3.53 -6.28 19.46
C MET A 233 4.70 -7.18 19.05
N ILE A 234 4.51 -7.93 17.97
CA ILE A 234 5.59 -8.70 17.35
C ILE A 234 6.44 -7.73 16.53
N LEU A 235 7.73 -7.71 16.80
CA LEU A 235 8.73 -6.88 16.12
C LEU A 235 9.59 -7.74 15.19
N VAL A 236 10.29 -7.07 14.26
CA VAL A 236 11.32 -7.71 13.39
C VAL A 236 12.52 -8.09 14.23
#